data_d0f6d33646cf3748afe4981f55bdbb44
#
_entry.id   d0f6d33646cf3748afe4981f55bdbb44
#
_cell.length_a   1.000
_cell.length_b   1.000
_cell.length_c   1.000
_cell.angle_alpha   90.00
_cell.angle_beta   90.00
_cell.angle_gamma   90.00
#
_symmetry.space_group_name_H-M   'P 1'
#
loop_
_entity.id
_entity.type
_entity.pdbx_description
1 polymer ?
#
loop_
_entity_poly.entity_id
_entity_poly.type
_entity_poly.pdbx_seq_one_letter_code
_entity_poly.pdbx_strand_id
1 'polypeptide(L)'
;MSDGTNKRILFPLAPEYVGYADQGLSNDMFVAIKPDIEILNTFNGSKQFKYVIDFDAVENVLANDTSISALCVSRPTNPTGNVITDDEVRHLDALAHKYNIPLIIDNAYGDPFPGCIYTDANLTWNSNIILCMSLSKLGLPGLRTGIVVANNEIIKAIGRVNGSMVLSPNAIGPSLVTRLINEGELLPLCKNTVLPFYKNKAEIAINLFDEIFADLPVYLHKLEGAFFMWLWFKDSKIASEMLYQKLKEQDVYIIPGHNFF
;
A
#
# COMPACT_ATOMS: atom_id res chain seq x y z
N MET A 1 23.69 -4.11 -15.02
CA MET A 1 24.34 -5.17 -15.83
C MET A 1 23.25 -6.20 -16.06
N SER A 2 22.88 -6.47 -17.30
CA SER A 2 21.90 -7.50 -17.60
C SER A 2 22.65 -8.82 -17.72
N ASP A 3 22.47 -9.70 -16.75
CA ASP A 3 22.90 -11.09 -16.83
C ASP A 3 21.96 -11.94 -17.72
N GLY A 4 21.02 -11.29 -18.40
CA GLY A 4 20.02 -11.93 -19.28
C GLY A 4 18.85 -12.54 -18.50
N THR A 5 18.81 -12.41 -17.17
CA THR A 5 17.68 -12.92 -16.37
C THR A 5 16.61 -11.87 -16.21
N ASN A 6 15.33 -12.27 -16.26
CA ASN A 6 14.23 -11.41 -15.89
C ASN A 6 14.30 -11.16 -14.38
N LYS A 7 14.33 -9.88 -13.99
CA LYS A 7 14.33 -9.50 -12.57
C LYS A 7 12.91 -9.34 -12.08
N ARG A 8 12.69 -9.76 -10.83
CA ARG A 8 11.36 -9.83 -10.20
C ARG A 8 11.32 -9.00 -8.93
N ILE A 9 10.13 -8.56 -8.57
CA ILE A 9 9.85 -7.80 -7.35
C ILE A 9 9.03 -8.69 -6.42
N LEU A 10 9.45 -8.80 -5.16
CA LEU A 10 8.76 -9.57 -4.15
C LEU A 10 7.88 -8.65 -3.29
N PHE A 11 6.59 -8.96 -3.23
CA PHE A 11 5.67 -8.43 -2.23
C PHE A 11 5.66 -9.35 -1.01
N PRO A 12 6.22 -8.91 0.12
CA PRO A 12 6.26 -9.72 1.34
C PRO A 12 4.90 -9.87 2.01
N LEU A 13 3.91 -9.11 1.58
CA LEU A 13 2.56 -9.10 2.14
C LEU A 13 1.53 -8.91 1.02
N ALA A 14 0.72 -9.93 0.72
CA ALA A 14 -0.48 -9.78 -0.10
C ALA A 14 -1.71 -9.58 0.81
N PRO A 15 -2.83 -9.01 0.34
CA PRO A 15 -3.02 -8.42 -0.98
C PRO A 15 -2.34 -7.06 -1.12
N GLU A 16 -1.99 -6.71 -2.35
CA GLU A 16 -1.37 -5.43 -2.72
C GLU A 16 -2.16 -4.73 -3.83
N TYR A 17 -1.75 -3.52 -4.20
CA TYR A 17 -2.46 -2.69 -5.16
C TYR A 17 -2.62 -3.38 -6.52
N VAL A 18 -3.88 -3.55 -6.94
CA VAL A 18 -4.23 -4.24 -8.21
C VAL A 18 -3.52 -3.66 -9.44
N GLY A 19 -3.24 -2.36 -9.44
CA GLY A 19 -2.56 -1.69 -10.56
C GLY A 19 -1.11 -2.11 -10.77
N TYR A 20 -0.48 -2.84 -9.85
CA TYR A 20 0.87 -3.38 -10.10
C TYR A 20 0.86 -4.45 -11.19
N ALA A 21 -0.19 -5.25 -11.31
CA ALA A 21 -0.31 -6.26 -12.36
C ALA A 21 -0.17 -5.67 -13.77
N ASP A 22 -0.68 -4.45 -13.98
CA ASP A 22 -0.60 -3.74 -15.27
C ASP A 22 0.73 -3.02 -15.51
N GLN A 23 1.60 -2.95 -14.50
CA GLN A 23 2.87 -2.22 -14.57
C GLN A 23 4.07 -3.12 -14.85
N GLY A 24 3.88 -4.43 -14.81
CA GLY A 24 4.93 -5.41 -15.07
C GLY A 24 5.45 -5.35 -16.51
N LEU A 25 6.77 -5.49 -16.66
CA LEU A 25 7.42 -5.66 -17.97
C LEU A 25 7.23 -7.09 -18.51
N SER A 26 6.85 -8.04 -17.64
CA SER A 26 6.49 -9.42 -17.94
C SER A 26 5.43 -9.89 -16.95
N ASN A 27 4.65 -10.90 -17.33
CA ASN A 27 3.56 -11.43 -16.48
C ASN A 27 4.03 -12.05 -15.16
N ASP A 28 5.32 -12.40 -15.08
CA ASP A 28 5.95 -13.01 -13.90
C ASP A 28 6.84 -12.04 -13.11
N MET A 29 6.77 -10.73 -13.41
CA MET A 29 7.61 -9.73 -12.75
C MET A 29 7.34 -9.62 -11.24
N PHE A 30 6.12 -9.84 -10.82
CA PHE A 30 5.72 -9.74 -9.43
C PHE A 30 5.51 -11.12 -8.79
N VAL A 31 6.06 -11.28 -7.59
CA VAL A 31 5.89 -12.46 -6.74
C VAL A 31 5.31 -11.98 -5.42
N ALA A 32 4.28 -12.64 -4.92
CA ALA A 32 3.67 -12.29 -3.65
C ALA A 32 3.71 -13.45 -2.66
N ILE A 33 3.94 -13.14 -1.40
CA ILE A 33 3.82 -14.10 -0.30
C ILE A 33 2.42 -13.97 0.30
N LYS A 34 1.79 -15.12 0.50
CA LYS A 34 0.51 -15.18 1.20
C LYS A 34 0.72 -14.76 2.66
N PRO A 35 -0.08 -13.83 3.18
CA PRO A 35 0.06 -13.36 4.56
C PRO A 35 -0.46 -14.40 5.55
N ASP A 36 0.02 -14.31 6.78
CA ASP A 36 -0.66 -14.86 7.92
C ASP A 36 -1.86 -14.00 8.31
N ILE A 37 -2.85 -14.62 8.96
CA ILE A 37 -4.06 -13.94 9.43
C ILE A 37 -4.08 -13.96 10.95
N GLU A 38 -3.98 -12.79 11.55
CA GLU A 38 -4.16 -12.60 12.98
C GLU A 38 -5.61 -12.16 13.27
N ILE A 39 -6.35 -12.97 14.05
CA ILE A 39 -7.67 -12.59 14.55
C ILE A 39 -7.50 -11.74 15.80
N LEU A 40 -8.04 -10.53 15.78
CA LEU A 40 -7.86 -9.57 16.86
C LEU A 40 -8.96 -9.72 17.90
N ASN A 41 -8.57 -9.76 19.17
CA ASN A 41 -9.48 -9.71 20.28
C ASN A 41 -9.76 -8.25 20.66
N THR A 42 -10.91 -7.72 20.22
CA THR A 42 -11.31 -6.35 20.50
C THR A 42 -12.16 -6.30 21.78
N PHE A 43 -11.99 -5.24 22.57
CA PHE A 43 -12.73 -5.07 23.85
C PHE A 43 -14.25 -4.96 23.67
N ASN A 44 -14.70 -4.45 22.52
CA ASN A 44 -16.10 -4.30 22.16
C ASN A 44 -16.69 -5.51 21.41
N GLY A 45 -15.91 -6.58 21.23
CA GLY A 45 -16.34 -7.77 20.50
C GLY A 45 -16.37 -7.62 18.97
N SER A 46 -15.88 -6.53 18.43
CA SER A 46 -15.73 -6.31 16.97
C SER A 46 -14.93 -7.43 16.34
N LYS A 47 -15.44 -7.99 15.24
CA LYS A 47 -14.78 -9.08 14.51
C LYS A 47 -13.73 -8.49 13.57
N GLN A 48 -12.53 -8.30 14.07
CA GLN A 48 -11.43 -7.76 13.30
C GLN A 48 -10.30 -8.78 13.08
N PHE A 49 -9.56 -8.59 12.01
CA PHE A 49 -8.35 -9.34 11.71
C PHE A 49 -7.29 -8.43 11.10
N LYS A 50 -6.06 -8.90 11.07
CA LYS A 50 -4.94 -8.22 10.41
C LYS A 50 -4.14 -9.23 9.59
N TYR A 51 -3.70 -8.82 8.41
CA TYR A 51 -2.66 -9.53 7.68
C TYR A 51 -1.29 -9.16 8.25
N VAL A 52 -0.48 -10.16 8.48
CA VAL A 52 0.89 -10.03 9.02
C VAL A 52 1.88 -10.72 8.09
N ILE A 53 3.12 -10.22 8.08
CA ILE A 53 4.18 -10.72 7.22
C ILE A 53 4.71 -12.04 7.79
N ASP A 54 4.76 -13.09 6.96
CA ASP A 54 5.52 -14.30 7.22
C ASP A 54 6.99 -14.06 6.84
N PHE A 55 7.79 -13.62 7.80
CA PHE A 55 9.21 -13.30 7.57
C PHE A 55 10.06 -14.51 7.21
N ASP A 56 9.70 -15.70 7.71
CA ASP A 56 10.41 -16.95 7.36
C ASP A 56 10.18 -17.29 5.90
N ALA A 57 8.95 -17.12 5.40
CA ALA A 57 8.64 -17.30 3.99
C ALA A 57 9.35 -16.25 3.12
N VAL A 58 9.40 -14.97 3.55
CA VAL A 58 10.14 -13.91 2.85
C VAL A 58 11.62 -14.29 2.72
N GLU A 59 12.26 -14.66 3.82
CA GLU A 59 13.67 -15.01 3.82
C GLU A 59 13.97 -16.26 3.01
N ASN A 60 13.08 -17.27 3.07
CA ASN A 60 13.21 -18.47 2.26
C ASN A 60 13.15 -18.18 0.75
N VAL A 61 12.25 -17.31 0.31
CA VAL A 61 12.17 -16.88 -1.10
C VAL A 61 13.46 -16.16 -1.50
N LEU A 62 13.91 -15.19 -0.70
CA LEU A 62 15.14 -14.43 -0.98
C LEU A 62 16.39 -15.32 -1.03
N ALA A 63 16.45 -16.36 -0.22
CA ALA A 63 17.58 -17.28 -0.19
C ALA A 63 17.64 -18.23 -1.41
N ASN A 64 16.48 -18.55 -1.99
CA ASN A 64 16.39 -19.59 -3.04
C ASN A 64 16.09 -19.03 -4.44
N ASP A 65 15.68 -17.75 -4.55
CA ASP A 65 15.33 -17.13 -5.82
C ASP A 65 16.18 -15.88 -6.08
N THR A 66 17.27 -16.04 -6.82
CA THR A 66 18.20 -14.97 -7.20
C THR A 66 17.63 -14.01 -8.26
N SER A 67 16.46 -14.29 -8.80
CA SER A 67 15.76 -13.39 -9.72
C SER A 67 15.11 -12.20 -8.96
N ILE A 68 14.83 -12.35 -7.66
CA ILE A 68 14.30 -11.25 -6.85
C ILE A 68 15.34 -10.12 -6.76
N SER A 69 14.93 -8.93 -7.14
CA SER A 69 15.80 -7.75 -7.23
C SER A 69 15.31 -6.53 -6.45
N ALA A 70 14.14 -6.63 -5.84
CA ALA A 70 13.61 -5.65 -4.90
C ALA A 70 12.54 -6.29 -4.01
N LEU A 71 12.39 -5.76 -2.78
CA LEU A 71 11.18 -5.90 -1.99
C LEU A 71 10.28 -4.70 -2.24
N CYS A 72 8.95 -4.88 -2.22
CA CYS A 72 8.01 -3.78 -2.35
C CYS A 72 6.85 -3.95 -1.38
N VAL A 73 6.52 -2.89 -0.64
CA VAL A 73 5.36 -2.84 0.27
C VAL A 73 4.65 -1.51 0.14
N SER A 74 3.33 -1.52 0.27
CA SER A 74 2.53 -0.30 0.44
C SER A 74 2.31 -0.01 1.92
N ARG A 75 2.43 1.26 2.32
CA ARG A 75 2.27 1.69 3.72
C ARG A 75 1.60 3.07 3.82
N PRO A 76 0.29 3.15 4.05
CA PRO A 76 -0.73 2.08 4.19
C PRO A 76 -0.99 1.30 2.90
N THR A 77 -1.42 0.05 3.05
CA THR A 77 -1.71 -0.83 1.92
C THR A 77 -3.06 -0.51 1.26
N ASN A 78 -3.09 -0.45 -0.05
CA ASN A 78 -4.29 -0.60 -0.86
C ASN A 78 -4.39 -2.08 -1.28
N PRO A 79 -5.40 -2.88 -0.87
CA PRO A 79 -6.77 -2.46 -0.53
C PRO A 79 -7.13 -2.51 0.97
N THR A 80 -6.27 -2.98 1.84
CA THR A 80 -6.64 -3.40 3.20
C THR A 80 -6.63 -2.27 4.24
N GLY A 81 -5.91 -1.18 3.96
CA GLY A 81 -5.63 -0.15 4.97
C GLY A 81 -4.61 -0.60 6.02
N ASN A 82 -3.92 -1.73 5.79
CA ASN A 82 -2.89 -2.23 6.69
C ASN A 82 -1.72 -1.24 6.78
N VAL A 83 -1.22 -1.03 7.97
CA VAL A 83 0.02 -0.30 8.22
C VAL A 83 1.01 -1.25 8.87
N ILE A 84 2.02 -1.67 8.12
CA ILE A 84 3.13 -2.43 8.70
C ILE A 84 3.86 -1.56 9.73
N THR A 85 4.26 -2.17 10.84
CA THR A 85 4.90 -1.49 11.97
C THR A 85 6.30 -0.99 11.60
N ASP A 86 6.84 -0.08 12.42
CA ASP A 86 8.23 0.38 12.23
C ASP A 86 9.24 -0.77 12.41
N ASP A 87 8.93 -1.76 13.25
CA ASP A 87 9.75 -2.97 13.43
C ASP A 87 9.73 -3.86 12.19
N GLU A 88 8.57 -4.06 11.59
CA GLU A 88 8.45 -4.81 10.33
C GLU A 88 9.20 -4.10 9.19
N VAL A 89 9.11 -2.77 9.08
CA VAL A 89 9.90 -2.00 8.10
C VAL A 89 11.39 -2.19 8.33
N ARG A 90 11.87 -2.11 9.58
CA ARG A 90 13.28 -2.34 9.91
C ARG A 90 13.75 -3.75 9.55
N HIS A 91 12.89 -4.75 9.80
CA HIS A 91 13.20 -6.13 9.46
C HIS A 91 13.27 -6.35 7.94
N LEU A 92 12.31 -5.82 7.18
CA LEU A 92 12.36 -5.86 5.71
C LEU A 92 13.60 -5.15 5.15
N ASP A 93 13.96 -4.00 5.68
CA ASP A 93 15.17 -3.27 5.27
C ASP A 93 16.46 -4.05 5.59
N ALA A 94 16.51 -4.70 6.75
CA ALA A 94 17.65 -5.57 7.11
C ALA A 94 17.76 -6.78 6.15
N LEU A 95 16.65 -7.42 5.78
CA LEU A 95 16.64 -8.47 4.77
C LEU A 95 17.05 -7.95 3.40
N ALA A 96 16.53 -6.79 2.97
CA ALA A 96 16.90 -6.15 1.73
C ALA A 96 18.43 -5.88 1.66
N HIS A 97 19.01 -5.37 2.74
CA HIS A 97 20.46 -5.19 2.85
C HIS A 97 21.23 -6.52 2.79
N LYS A 98 20.76 -7.55 3.50
CA LYS A 98 21.38 -8.89 3.53
C LYS A 98 21.49 -9.49 2.13
N TYR A 99 20.47 -9.29 1.30
CA TYR A 99 20.40 -9.81 -0.07
C TYR A 99 20.82 -8.80 -1.14
N ASN A 100 21.33 -7.63 -0.73
CA ASN A 100 21.82 -6.55 -1.61
C ASN A 100 20.78 -6.11 -2.66
N ILE A 101 19.54 -5.91 -2.22
CA ILE A 101 18.41 -5.42 -3.02
C ILE A 101 17.78 -4.22 -2.33
N PRO A 102 17.13 -3.28 -3.05
CA PRO A 102 16.40 -2.17 -2.43
C PRO A 102 15.07 -2.61 -1.81
N LEU A 103 14.62 -1.85 -0.80
CA LEU A 103 13.26 -1.88 -0.30
C LEU A 103 12.48 -0.72 -0.92
N ILE A 104 11.40 -1.01 -1.65
CA ILE A 104 10.47 -0.02 -2.19
C ILE A 104 9.32 0.14 -1.19
N ILE A 105 9.05 1.37 -0.78
CA ILE A 105 7.89 1.69 0.06
C ILE A 105 6.96 2.60 -0.75
N ASP A 106 5.80 2.06 -1.15
CA ASP A 106 4.72 2.85 -1.71
C ASP A 106 3.96 3.54 -0.58
N ASN A 107 4.21 4.83 -0.45
CA ASN A 107 3.68 5.69 0.59
C ASN A 107 2.60 6.63 0.05
N ALA A 108 1.80 6.18 -0.92
CA ALA A 108 0.81 7.03 -1.57
C ALA A 108 -0.30 7.55 -0.64
N TYR A 109 -0.52 6.89 0.49
CA TYR A 109 -1.52 7.26 1.51
C TYR A 109 -0.92 7.74 2.83
N GLY A 110 0.38 7.55 3.03
CA GLY A 110 1.05 7.77 4.30
C GLY A 110 1.61 9.18 4.50
N ASP A 111 2.47 9.29 5.49
CA ASP A 111 3.14 10.54 5.86
C ASP A 111 4.22 10.93 4.82
N PRO A 112 4.49 12.22 4.66
CA PRO A 112 3.90 13.38 5.34
C PRO A 112 2.60 13.88 4.69
N PHE A 113 2.24 13.36 3.53
CA PHE A 113 1.01 13.67 2.81
C PHE A 113 0.53 12.47 1.98
N PRO A 114 -0.80 12.19 1.94
CA PRO A 114 -1.89 12.89 2.63
C PRO A 114 -1.92 12.67 4.15
N GLY A 115 -1.09 11.80 4.70
CA GLY A 115 -0.98 11.53 6.13
C GLY A 115 -2.15 10.70 6.68
N CYS A 116 -2.74 9.82 5.87
CA CYS A 116 -3.88 8.98 6.28
C CYS A 116 -3.39 7.72 7.02
N ILE A 117 -2.72 7.91 8.15
CA ILE A 117 -2.30 6.85 9.08
C ILE A 117 -2.98 7.10 10.42
N TYR A 118 -3.67 6.07 10.97
CA TYR A 118 -4.50 6.16 12.18
C TYR A 118 -3.86 5.49 13.39
N THR A 119 -2.69 4.88 13.21
CA THR A 119 -1.89 4.18 14.22
C THR A 119 -0.51 4.82 14.33
N ASP A 120 0.27 4.44 15.35
CA ASP A 120 1.64 4.90 15.49
C ASP A 120 2.52 4.26 14.42
N ALA A 121 3.03 5.09 13.53
CA ALA A 121 3.97 4.69 12.49
C ALA A 121 4.80 5.91 12.07
N ASN A 122 6.09 5.72 11.90
CA ASN A 122 7.01 6.78 11.53
C ASN A 122 7.46 6.62 10.08
N LEU A 123 7.58 7.74 9.37
CA LEU A 123 8.20 7.74 8.06
C LEU A 123 9.67 7.33 8.21
N THR A 124 10.05 6.26 7.51
CA THR A 124 11.41 5.74 7.51
C THR A 124 12.03 5.87 6.13
N TRP A 125 13.27 6.37 6.08
CA TRP A 125 14.06 6.42 4.87
C TRP A 125 15.55 6.26 5.17
N ASN A 126 16.24 5.52 4.30
CA ASN A 126 17.70 5.47 4.22
C ASN A 126 18.12 5.25 2.76
N SER A 127 19.42 5.14 2.48
CA SER A 127 19.94 5.01 1.10
C SER A 127 19.57 3.72 0.39
N ASN A 128 19.06 2.71 1.08
CA ASN A 128 18.57 1.45 0.51
C ASN A 128 17.05 1.48 0.22
N ILE A 129 16.34 2.47 0.76
CA ILE A 129 14.90 2.61 0.59
C ILE A 129 14.60 3.51 -0.61
N ILE A 130 13.69 3.05 -1.47
CA ILE A 130 13.04 3.83 -2.51
C ILE A 130 11.65 4.20 -2.01
N LEU A 131 11.48 5.44 -1.58
CA LEU A 131 10.21 5.95 -1.06
C LEU A 131 9.42 6.61 -2.20
N CYS A 132 8.22 6.10 -2.46
CA CYS A 132 7.31 6.62 -3.48
C CYS A 132 6.13 7.33 -2.82
N MET A 133 5.90 8.59 -3.19
CA MET A 133 4.80 9.42 -2.71
C MET A 133 3.96 9.94 -3.87
N SER A 134 2.71 10.34 -3.61
CA SER A 134 1.79 10.79 -4.65
C SER A 134 0.94 11.97 -4.20
N LEU A 135 0.70 12.90 -5.10
CA LEU A 135 -0.28 13.98 -4.89
C LEU A 135 -1.72 13.53 -5.16
N SER A 136 -1.92 12.35 -5.73
CA SER A 136 -3.26 11.85 -6.10
C SER A 136 -4.22 11.79 -4.90
N LYS A 137 -3.72 11.37 -3.74
CA LYS A 137 -4.54 11.19 -2.53
C LYS A 137 -4.64 12.47 -1.68
N LEU A 138 -3.91 13.50 -2.06
CA LEU A 138 -4.06 14.86 -1.54
C LEU A 138 -5.23 15.64 -2.21
N GLY A 139 -6.00 14.97 -3.09
CA GLY A 139 -7.08 15.59 -3.83
C GLY A 139 -6.72 16.02 -5.25
N LEU A 140 -5.55 15.63 -5.74
CA LEU A 140 -5.03 16.01 -7.05
C LEU A 140 -4.77 14.79 -7.98
N PRO A 141 -5.72 13.84 -8.14
CA PRO A 141 -5.47 12.60 -8.87
C PRO A 141 -5.24 12.83 -10.37
N GLY A 142 -5.92 13.80 -10.97
CA GLY A 142 -5.83 14.11 -12.39
C GLY A 142 -4.50 14.73 -12.82
N LEU A 143 -3.71 15.25 -11.88
CA LEU A 143 -2.42 15.89 -12.17
C LEU A 143 -1.27 14.90 -12.39
N ARG A 144 -1.49 13.62 -12.12
CA ARG A 144 -0.53 12.53 -12.37
C ARG A 144 0.90 12.82 -11.88
N THR A 145 1.03 13.28 -10.64
CA THR A 145 2.31 13.66 -10.04
C THR A 145 2.69 12.69 -8.93
N GLY A 146 3.82 12.04 -9.09
CA GLY A 146 4.50 11.24 -8.07
C GLY A 146 5.83 11.88 -7.66
N ILE A 147 6.29 11.52 -6.48
CA ILE A 147 7.56 11.96 -5.92
C ILE A 147 8.33 10.71 -5.49
N VAL A 148 9.58 10.60 -5.91
CA VAL A 148 10.46 9.49 -5.51
C VAL A 148 11.64 10.06 -4.74
N VAL A 149 11.89 9.48 -3.57
CA VAL A 149 13.08 9.75 -2.75
C VAL A 149 13.91 8.46 -2.72
N ALA A 150 15.12 8.53 -3.23
CA ALA A 150 16.04 7.39 -3.29
C ALA A 150 17.49 7.88 -3.34
N ASN A 151 18.45 6.98 -3.35
CA ASN A 151 19.84 7.33 -3.55
C ASN A 151 20.09 7.93 -4.95
N ASN A 152 21.22 8.63 -5.11
CA ASN A 152 21.53 9.36 -6.35
C ASN A 152 21.61 8.48 -7.61
N GLU A 153 22.03 7.23 -7.49
CA GLU A 153 22.17 6.32 -8.63
C GLU A 153 20.79 5.93 -9.16
N ILE A 154 19.87 5.57 -8.26
CA ILE A 154 18.49 5.24 -8.58
C ILE A 154 17.78 6.45 -9.17
N ILE A 155 17.90 7.64 -8.56
CA ILE A 155 17.26 8.86 -9.08
C ILE A 155 17.78 9.21 -10.47
N LYS A 156 19.09 9.08 -10.73
CA LYS A 156 19.63 9.28 -12.08
C LYS A 156 19.09 8.27 -13.09
N ALA A 157 18.93 7.00 -12.70
CA ALA A 157 18.36 5.97 -13.57
C ALA A 157 16.89 6.28 -13.91
N ILE A 158 16.07 6.58 -12.89
CA ILE A 158 14.67 6.98 -13.05
C ILE A 158 14.56 8.21 -13.95
N GLY A 159 15.40 9.24 -13.72
CA GLY A 159 15.42 10.46 -14.53
C GLY A 159 15.72 10.20 -15.99
N ARG A 160 16.67 9.29 -16.31
CA ARG A 160 16.98 8.90 -17.70
C ARG A 160 15.79 8.19 -18.37
N VAL A 161 15.19 7.22 -17.68
CA VAL A 161 14.01 6.50 -18.19
C VAL A 161 12.84 7.45 -18.41
N ASN A 162 12.53 8.29 -17.42
CA ASN A 162 11.45 9.27 -17.51
C ASN A 162 11.68 10.28 -18.65
N GLY A 163 12.92 10.79 -18.79
CA GLY A 163 13.29 11.68 -19.88
C GLY A 163 13.14 11.05 -21.27
N SER A 164 13.36 9.74 -21.40
CA SER A 164 13.18 9.01 -22.65
C SER A 164 11.73 8.72 -22.97
N MET A 165 10.91 8.44 -21.95
CA MET A 165 9.50 8.04 -22.13
C MET A 165 8.55 9.23 -22.22
N VAL A 166 8.76 10.26 -21.40
CA VAL A 166 7.82 11.37 -21.20
C VAL A 166 8.34 12.68 -21.77
N LEU A 167 9.64 12.78 -22.03
CA LEU A 167 10.39 13.94 -22.48
C LEU A 167 10.32 15.12 -21.49
N SER A 168 9.11 15.59 -21.17
CA SER A 168 8.85 16.66 -20.19
C SER A 168 7.66 16.26 -19.31
N PRO A 169 7.88 16.02 -18.01
CA PRO A 169 6.80 15.72 -17.08
C PRO A 169 5.88 16.93 -16.89
N ASN A 170 4.62 16.66 -16.51
CA ASN A 170 3.64 17.69 -16.21
C ASN A 170 4.10 18.58 -15.05
N ALA A 171 4.17 19.89 -15.28
CA ALA A 171 4.57 20.88 -14.30
C ALA A 171 3.42 21.44 -13.44
N ILE A 172 2.15 21.21 -13.83
CA ILE A 172 0.98 21.81 -13.15
C ILE A 172 0.87 21.29 -11.71
N GLY A 173 1.00 19.97 -11.53
CA GLY A 173 0.92 19.37 -10.19
C GLY A 173 1.96 19.94 -9.21
N PRO A 174 3.26 19.89 -9.54
CA PRO A 174 4.30 20.53 -8.74
C PRO A 174 4.03 22.01 -8.48
N SER A 175 3.63 22.77 -9.50
CA SER A 175 3.38 24.22 -9.36
C SER A 175 2.25 24.54 -8.38
N LEU A 176 1.16 23.79 -8.38
CA LEU A 176 0.06 23.97 -7.44
C LEU A 176 0.47 23.71 -5.99
N VAL A 177 1.31 22.70 -5.76
CA VAL A 177 1.73 22.32 -4.41
C VAL A 177 2.88 23.18 -3.90
N THR A 178 3.70 23.73 -4.80
CA THR A 178 4.86 24.56 -4.44
C THR A 178 4.47 25.73 -3.53
N ARG A 179 3.35 26.38 -3.79
CA ARG A 179 2.86 27.47 -2.95
C ARG A 179 2.58 26.99 -1.52
N LEU A 180 1.81 25.90 -1.37
CA LEU A 180 1.48 25.33 -0.05
C LEU A 180 2.72 24.90 0.72
N ILE A 181 3.74 24.39 0.01
CA ILE A 181 5.03 24.01 0.62
C ILE A 181 5.78 25.24 1.12
N ASN A 182 5.90 26.27 0.27
CA ASN A 182 6.64 27.50 0.59
C ASN A 182 6.00 28.29 1.71
N GLU A 183 4.67 28.29 1.79
CA GLU A 183 3.90 28.95 2.84
C GLU A 183 3.80 28.08 4.13
N GLY A 184 4.32 26.83 4.09
CA GLY A 184 4.27 25.89 5.22
C GLY A 184 2.86 25.36 5.51
N GLU A 185 1.93 25.46 4.58
CA GLU A 185 0.51 25.12 4.77
C GLU A 185 0.19 23.64 4.47
N LEU A 186 1.01 22.96 3.64
CA LEU A 186 0.74 21.60 3.20
C LEU A 186 0.61 20.61 4.36
N LEU A 187 1.59 20.56 5.24
CA LEU A 187 1.60 19.61 6.36
C LEU A 187 0.50 19.92 7.41
N PRO A 188 0.27 21.19 7.79
CA PRO A 188 -0.89 21.53 8.62
C PRO A 188 -2.24 21.15 7.99
N LEU A 189 -2.43 21.32 6.68
CA LEU A 189 -3.63 20.88 5.96
C LEU A 189 -3.83 19.36 6.10
N CYS A 190 -2.78 18.56 5.88
CA CYS A 190 -2.84 17.11 6.02
C CYS A 190 -3.19 16.72 7.46
N LYS A 191 -2.46 17.26 8.44
CA LYS A 191 -2.61 16.90 9.86
C LYS A 191 -3.93 17.35 10.47
N ASN A 192 -4.39 18.56 10.14
CA ASN A 192 -5.51 19.21 10.84
C ASN A 192 -6.84 19.06 10.09
N THR A 193 -6.83 18.66 8.82
CA THR A 193 -8.04 18.55 8.01
C THR A 193 -8.19 17.16 7.40
N VAL A 194 -7.20 16.72 6.61
CA VAL A 194 -7.31 15.46 5.86
C VAL A 194 -7.35 14.25 6.79
N LEU A 195 -6.37 14.12 7.67
CA LEU A 195 -6.28 13.02 8.62
C LEU A 195 -7.51 12.92 9.53
N PRO A 196 -7.96 13.98 10.25
CA PRO A 196 -9.14 13.88 11.09
C PRO A 196 -10.42 13.54 10.32
N PHE A 197 -10.57 14.05 9.10
CA PHE A 197 -11.72 13.75 8.25
C PHE A 197 -11.83 12.26 7.92
N TYR A 198 -10.74 11.65 7.43
CA TYR A 198 -10.77 10.23 7.08
C TYR A 198 -10.77 9.31 8.30
N LYS A 199 -10.08 9.68 9.38
CA LYS A 199 -10.11 8.94 10.64
C LYS A 199 -11.54 8.88 11.21
N ASN A 200 -12.26 10.00 11.25
CA ASN A 200 -13.65 10.00 11.70
C ASN A 200 -14.57 9.16 10.81
N LYS A 201 -14.35 9.17 9.48
CA LYS A 201 -15.10 8.27 8.57
C LYS A 201 -14.80 6.80 8.83
N ALA A 202 -13.54 6.45 9.11
CA ALA A 202 -13.15 5.09 9.48
C ALA A 202 -13.84 4.64 10.79
N GLU A 203 -13.88 5.49 11.81
CA GLU A 203 -14.55 5.21 13.08
C GLU A 203 -16.06 4.99 12.90
N ILE A 204 -16.72 5.84 12.10
CA ILE A 204 -18.15 5.66 11.74
C ILE A 204 -18.35 4.33 11.01
N ALA A 205 -17.49 4.00 10.06
CA ALA A 205 -17.59 2.79 9.28
C ALA A 205 -17.39 1.52 10.13
N ILE A 206 -16.48 1.54 11.11
CA ILE A 206 -16.29 0.45 12.06
C ILE A 206 -17.54 0.26 12.91
N ASN A 207 -18.12 1.33 13.45
CA ASN A 207 -19.33 1.25 14.27
C ASN A 207 -20.51 0.67 13.47
N LEU A 208 -20.70 1.10 12.23
CA LEU A 208 -21.72 0.55 11.34
C LEU A 208 -21.46 -0.92 10.99
N PHE A 209 -20.19 -1.30 10.77
CA PHE A 209 -19.81 -2.68 10.56
C PHE A 209 -20.17 -3.55 11.77
N ASP A 210 -19.83 -3.13 12.97
CA ASP A 210 -20.12 -3.85 14.21
C ASP A 210 -21.62 -4.03 14.44
N GLU A 211 -22.44 -3.03 14.11
CA GLU A 211 -23.89 -3.08 14.20
C GLU A 211 -24.49 -4.04 13.15
N ILE A 212 -24.09 -3.90 11.88
CA ILE A 212 -24.74 -4.61 10.76
C ILE A 212 -24.28 -6.07 10.68
N PHE A 213 -23.01 -6.35 10.98
CA PHE A 213 -22.42 -7.68 10.81
C PHE A 213 -22.23 -8.46 12.12
N ALA A 214 -22.85 -8.00 13.24
CA ALA A 214 -22.71 -8.61 14.57
C ALA A 214 -22.93 -10.15 14.55
N ASP A 215 -23.97 -10.60 13.87
CA ASP A 215 -24.39 -12.02 13.85
C ASP A 215 -23.87 -12.80 12.64
N LEU A 216 -23.10 -12.16 11.76
CA LEU A 216 -22.59 -12.79 10.54
C LEU A 216 -21.11 -13.18 10.67
N PRO A 217 -20.64 -14.26 10.00
CA PRO A 217 -19.25 -14.67 10.01
C PRO A 217 -18.39 -13.78 9.06
N VAL A 218 -18.47 -12.48 9.26
CA VAL A 218 -17.74 -11.47 8.49
C VAL A 218 -16.75 -10.78 9.41
N TYR A 219 -15.53 -10.60 8.92
CA TYR A 219 -14.46 -9.92 9.62
C TYR A 219 -14.03 -8.67 8.84
N LEU A 220 -13.74 -7.60 9.55
CA LEU A 220 -13.16 -6.38 8.99
C LEU A 220 -11.66 -6.38 9.22
N HIS A 221 -10.88 -6.13 8.18
CA HIS A 221 -9.46 -5.85 8.38
C HIS A 221 -9.31 -4.60 9.24
N LYS A 222 -8.41 -4.63 10.22
CA LYS A 222 -8.13 -3.48 11.10
C LYS A 222 -7.80 -2.25 10.27
N LEU A 223 -8.58 -1.19 10.43
CA LEU A 223 -8.38 0.07 9.72
C LEU A 223 -7.27 0.88 10.39
N GLU A 224 -6.05 0.76 9.87
CA GLU A 224 -4.86 1.43 10.40
C GLU A 224 -4.46 2.64 9.56
N GLY A 225 -4.96 2.74 8.33
CA GLY A 225 -4.68 3.84 7.42
C GLY A 225 -5.45 3.79 6.11
N ALA A 226 -5.14 4.68 5.19
CA ALA A 226 -5.83 4.89 3.92
C ALA A 226 -7.33 5.17 4.10
N PHE A 227 -8.19 4.79 3.17
CA PHE A 227 -9.64 5.00 3.23
C PHE A 227 -10.41 3.88 2.55
N PHE A 228 -9.98 2.64 2.80
CA PHE A 228 -10.60 1.41 2.31
C PHE A 228 -11.16 0.62 3.47
N MET A 229 -12.18 -0.18 3.20
CA MET A 229 -12.66 -1.25 4.07
C MET A 229 -12.43 -2.56 3.36
N TRP A 230 -11.76 -3.51 4.03
CA TRP A 230 -11.52 -4.84 3.51
C TRP A 230 -12.26 -5.87 4.36
N LEU A 231 -13.24 -6.54 3.75
CA LEU A 231 -14.12 -7.50 4.42
C LEU A 231 -13.71 -8.92 4.06
N TRP A 232 -13.56 -9.75 5.07
CA TRP A 232 -13.37 -11.18 4.91
C TRP A 232 -14.64 -11.94 5.33
N PHE A 233 -15.29 -12.54 4.37
CA PHE A 233 -16.44 -13.43 4.57
C PHE A 233 -15.92 -14.82 4.88
N LYS A 234 -15.66 -15.09 6.17
CA LYS A 234 -15.10 -16.36 6.63
C LYS A 234 -16.08 -17.49 6.28
N ASP A 235 -15.52 -18.59 5.78
CA ASP A 235 -16.27 -19.81 5.40
C ASP A 235 -17.35 -19.57 4.31
N SER A 236 -17.27 -18.48 3.57
CA SER A 236 -18.16 -18.21 2.44
C SER A 236 -18.02 -19.30 1.38
N LYS A 237 -19.17 -19.84 0.94
CA LYS A 237 -19.25 -20.76 -0.19
C LYS A 237 -19.39 -20.04 -1.54
N ILE A 238 -19.47 -18.72 -1.51
CA ILE A 238 -19.66 -17.87 -2.69
C ILE A 238 -18.31 -17.23 -3.02
N ALA A 239 -17.85 -17.40 -4.25
CA ALA A 239 -16.66 -16.68 -4.74
C ALA A 239 -16.92 -15.16 -4.75
N SER A 240 -15.84 -14.37 -4.54
CA SER A 240 -15.93 -12.90 -4.48
C SER A 240 -16.51 -12.28 -5.75
N GLU A 241 -16.24 -12.87 -6.92
CA GLU A 241 -16.86 -12.44 -8.19
C GLU A 241 -18.38 -12.64 -8.19
N MET A 242 -18.86 -13.79 -7.72
CA MET A 242 -20.31 -14.05 -7.64
C MET A 242 -20.99 -13.12 -6.63
N LEU A 243 -20.34 -12.82 -5.51
CA LEU A 243 -20.82 -11.84 -4.54
C LEU A 243 -20.93 -10.45 -5.18
N TYR A 244 -19.92 -10.02 -5.92
CA TYR A 244 -19.92 -8.75 -6.63
C TYR A 244 -21.10 -8.65 -7.61
N GLN A 245 -21.35 -9.68 -8.42
CA GLN A 245 -22.47 -9.67 -9.37
C GLN A 245 -23.83 -9.51 -8.66
N LYS A 246 -24.02 -10.22 -7.54
CA LYS A 246 -25.25 -10.09 -6.74
C LYS A 246 -25.41 -8.71 -6.10
N LEU A 247 -24.33 -8.12 -5.61
CA LEU A 247 -24.35 -6.77 -5.04
C LEU A 247 -24.64 -5.73 -6.12
N LYS A 248 -24.07 -5.90 -7.31
CA LYS A 248 -24.28 -5.03 -8.45
C LYS A 248 -25.77 -4.99 -8.89
N GLU A 249 -26.51 -6.12 -8.78
CA GLU A 249 -27.95 -6.17 -9.02
C GLU A 249 -28.76 -5.30 -8.03
N GLN A 250 -28.14 -4.93 -6.89
CA GLN A 250 -28.71 -4.05 -5.86
C GLN A 250 -28.06 -2.66 -5.85
N ASP A 251 -27.40 -2.27 -6.95
CA ASP A 251 -26.67 -1.00 -7.09
C ASP A 251 -25.54 -0.80 -6.06
N VAL A 252 -25.00 -1.89 -5.48
CA VAL A 252 -23.85 -1.87 -4.59
C VAL A 252 -22.60 -2.33 -5.34
N TYR A 253 -21.60 -1.44 -5.41
CA TYR A 253 -20.37 -1.67 -6.15
C TYR A 253 -19.21 -1.87 -5.19
N ILE A 254 -18.51 -2.99 -5.34
CA ILE A 254 -17.29 -3.33 -4.61
C ILE A 254 -16.21 -3.75 -5.61
N ILE A 255 -14.97 -3.87 -5.15
CA ILE A 255 -13.92 -4.52 -5.93
C ILE A 255 -13.73 -5.92 -5.34
N PRO A 256 -13.93 -6.99 -6.12
CA PRO A 256 -13.76 -8.36 -5.64
C PRO A 256 -12.34 -8.64 -5.20
N GLY A 257 -12.20 -9.35 -4.07
CA GLY A 257 -10.91 -9.58 -3.43
C GLY A 257 -9.89 -10.32 -4.30
N HIS A 258 -10.34 -11.25 -5.17
CA HIS A 258 -9.44 -12.00 -6.04
C HIS A 258 -8.62 -11.15 -7.02
N ASN A 259 -9.01 -9.91 -7.26
CA ASN A 259 -8.23 -8.99 -8.12
C ASN A 259 -6.92 -8.48 -7.47
N PHE A 260 -6.72 -8.76 -6.18
CA PHE A 260 -5.58 -8.24 -5.40
C PHE A 260 -4.58 -9.33 -4.96
N PHE A 261 -4.78 -10.58 -5.38
CA PHE A 261 -3.91 -11.73 -5.05
C PHE A 261 -3.23 -12.32 -6.28
#